data_8c3bcfe8f3fbc051b29e16e0b8db121f
#
_entry.id   8c3bcfe8f3fbc051b29e16e0b8db121f
#
_cell.length_a   1.000
_cell.length_b   1.000
_cell.length_c   1.000
_cell.angle_alpha   90.00
_cell.angle_beta   90.00
_cell.angle_gamma   90.00
#
_symmetry.space_group_name_H-M   'P 1'
#
loop_
_entity.id
_entity.type
_entity.pdbx_description
1 polymer ?
#
loop_
_entity_poly.entity_id
_entity_poly.type
_entity_poly.pdbx_seq_one_letter_code
_entity_poly.pdbx_strand_id
1 'polypeptide(L)'
;SQDQMAIYKELKDKGWLNLSDILNGSDYGVYGKMYEMINTYNSTTDMFGLANTQEAQNAYLQQAEYRNTNWFKQLFSSAIMQNHSVSLSGGTEKSNYYASLSAMVDPGWYKDSKVNRYTVSMNMTHHILDNLSVNLIGGGSYRKQRAPGTLGQDVDVVSGQVKRDFDINPYSYALNTSRALDPYTYY
;
A
#
# COMPACT_ATOMS: atom_id res chain seq x y z
N SER A 1 11.87 19.08 -10.28
CA SER A 1 10.73 19.87 -9.72
C SER A 1 10.65 21.31 -10.22
N GLN A 2 11.76 21.94 -10.61
CA GLN A 2 11.73 23.32 -11.17
C GLN A 2 10.81 23.41 -12.38
N ASP A 3 10.92 22.50 -13.34
CA ASP A 3 10.06 22.48 -14.53
C ASP A 3 8.59 22.30 -14.18
N GLN A 4 8.29 21.42 -13.20
CA GLN A 4 6.93 21.25 -12.71
C GLN A 4 6.40 22.53 -12.05
N MET A 5 7.23 23.21 -11.26
CA MET A 5 6.85 24.48 -10.64
C MET A 5 6.58 25.56 -11.66
N ALA A 6 7.38 25.63 -12.75
CA ALA A 6 7.16 26.57 -13.85
C ALA A 6 5.80 26.31 -14.54
N ILE A 7 5.46 25.05 -14.79
CA ILE A 7 4.16 24.66 -15.37
C ILE A 7 3.00 25.04 -14.44
N TYR A 8 3.10 24.74 -13.15
CA TYR A 8 2.04 25.11 -12.18
C TYR A 8 1.85 26.63 -12.08
N LYS A 9 2.97 27.39 -12.10
CA LYS A 9 2.90 28.85 -12.10
C LYS A 9 2.17 29.37 -13.35
N GLU A 10 2.49 28.83 -14.52
CA GLU A 10 1.82 29.21 -15.77
C GLU A 10 0.33 28.87 -15.73
N LEU A 11 -0.04 27.68 -15.23
CA LEU A 11 -1.44 27.28 -15.08
C LEU A 11 -2.20 28.21 -14.13
N LYS A 12 -1.56 28.62 -13.01
CA LYS A 12 -2.14 29.59 -12.09
C LYS A 12 -2.34 30.95 -12.74
N ASP A 13 -1.30 31.46 -13.41
CA ASP A 13 -1.32 32.80 -14.03
C ASP A 13 -2.36 32.87 -15.14
N LYS A 14 -2.63 31.76 -15.83
CA LYS A 14 -3.70 31.64 -16.84
C LYS A 14 -5.09 31.37 -16.24
N GLY A 15 -5.20 31.19 -14.92
CA GLY A 15 -6.49 30.89 -14.27
C GLY A 15 -7.04 29.49 -14.61
N TRP A 16 -6.20 28.57 -15.07
CA TRP A 16 -6.62 27.22 -15.42
C TRP A 16 -6.67 26.25 -14.22
N LEU A 17 -6.12 26.67 -13.08
CA LEU A 17 -6.27 25.90 -11.84
C LEU A 17 -7.64 26.23 -11.22
N ASN A 18 -8.49 25.23 -11.13
CA ASN A 18 -9.75 25.37 -10.40
C ASN A 18 -9.50 25.23 -8.90
N LEU A 19 -9.34 26.36 -8.24
CA LEU A 19 -9.02 26.41 -6.80
C LEU A 19 -10.20 26.02 -5.91
N SER A 20 -11.42 25.88 -6.44
CA SER A 20 -12.58 25.41 -5.68
C SER A 20 -12.61 23.89 -5.50
N ASP A 21 -11.92 23.13 -6.36
CA ASP A 21 -11.80 21.67 -6.25
C ASP A 21 -10.57 21.22 -5.45
N ILE A 22 -9.98 22.12 -4.70
CA ILE A 22 -8.73 21.95 -3.92
C ILE A 22 -8.81 20.85 -2.85
N LEU A 23 -9.99 20.36 -2.50
CA LEU A 23 -10.16 19.24 -1.58
C LEU A 23 -9.45 17.95 -2.05
N ASN A 24 -9.09 17.87 -3.33
CA ASN A 24 -8.25 16.81 -3.90
C ASN A 24 -6.83 17.32 -4.17
N GLY A 25 -6.16 17.84 -3.16
CA GLY A 25 -4.86 18.51 -3.24
C GLY A 25 -3.74 17.73 -3.95
N SER A 26 -3.91 16.42 -4.19
CA SER A 26 -2.99 15.61 -5.00
C SER A 26 -2.97 16.02 -6.46
N ASP A 27 -4.09 16.43 -7.04
CA ASP A 27 -4.22 16.68 -8.46
C ASP A 27 -3.61 18.03 -8.85
N TYR A 28 -3.60 18.99 -7.94
CA TYR A 28 -3.04 20.34 -8.16
C TYR A 28 -1.61 20.50 -7.58
N GLY A 29 -1.02 19.42 -7.11
CA GLY A 29 0.38 19.38 -6.66
C GLY A 29 0.67 20.38 -5.54
N VAL A 30 1.75 21.13 -5.71
CA VAL A 30 2.23 22.08 -4.69
C VAL A 30 1.27 23.24 -4.45
N TYR A 31 0.65 23.74 -5.50
CA TYR A 31 -0.34 24.83 -5.35
C TYR A 31 -1.59 24.37 -4.64
N GLY A 32 -2.10 23.18 -4.96
CA GLY A 32 -3.22 22.58 -4.24
C GLY A 32 -2.94 22.45 -2.75
N LYS A 33 -1.77 21.92 -2.38
CA LYS A 33 -1.38 21.80 -0.98
C LYS A 33 -1.19 23.16 -0.29
N MET A 34 -0.63 24.12 -0.98
CA MET A 34 -0.49 25.50 -0.47
C MET A 34 -1.87 26.11 -0.13
N TYR A 35 -2.83 25.99 -1.04
CA TYR A 35 -4.18 26.50 -0.80
C TYR A 35 -4.93 25.74 0.28
N GLU A 36 -4.76 24.42 0.35
CA GLU A 36 -5.27 23.62 1.46
C GLU A 36 -4.76 24.16 2.81
N MET A 37 -3.45 24.39 2.93
CA MET A 37 -2.84 24.93 4.15
C MET A 37 -3.34 26.33 4.49
N ILE A 38 -3.58 27.18 3.51
CA ILE A 38 -4.15 28.54 3.71
C ILE A 38 -5.59 28.46 4.24
N ASN A 39 -6.37 27.47 3.81
CA ASN A 39 -7.79 27.37 4.14
C ASN A 39 -8.09 26.41 5.30
N THR A 40 -7.10 25.64 5.77
CA THR A 40 -7.28 24.70 6.87
C THR A 40 -6.85 25.33 8.19
N TYR A 41 -7.83 25.56 9.04
CA TYR A 41 -7.61 26.04 10.40
C TYR A 41 -7.33 24.88 11.36
N ASN A 42 -6.26 25.00 12.12
CA ASN A 42 -5.91 24.05 13.17
C ASN A 42 -6.33 24.59 14.53
N SER A 43 -7.38 24.03 15.11
CA SER A 43 -7.93 24.43 16.41
C SER A 43 -6.99 24.18 17.60
N THR A 44 -5.99 23.32 17.44
CA THR A 44 -5.01 23.03 18.50
C THR A 44 -3.94 24.09 18.58
N THR A 45 -3.53 24.65 17.45
CA THR A 45 -2.49 25.69 17.36
C THR A 45 -3.06 27.10 17.23
N ASP A 46 -4.38 27.22 17.05
CA ASP A 46 -5.11 28.47 16.82
C ASP A 46 -4.61 29.24 15.59
N MET A 47 -4.15 28.51 14.57
CA MET A 47 -3.55 29.07 13.36
C MET A 47 -3.97 28.32 12.10
N PHE A 48 -3.93 29.00 10.96
CA PHE A 48 -3.95 28.35 9.67
C PHE A 48 -2.60 27.72 9.37
N GLY A 49 -2.59 26.63 8.57
CA GLY A 49 -1.36 25.93 8.22
C GLY A 49 -0.34 26.79 7.45
N LEU A 50 -0.82 27.82 6.75
CA LEU A 50 -0.01 28.83 6.06
C LEU A 50 -0.73 30.17 6.07
N ALA A 51 -0.01 31.25 6.36
CA ALA A 51 -0.57 32.59 6.28
C ALA A 51 -0.94 32.96 4.83
N ASN A 52 -2.11 33.57 4.64
CA ASN A 52 -2.56 34.04 3.33
C ASN A 52 -1.93 35.37 2.95
N THR A 53 -0.60 35.43 2.91
CA THR A 53 0.17 36.58 2.47
C THR A 53 1.07 36.20 1.32
N GLN A 54 1.39 37.15 0.45
CA GLN A 54 2.26 36.89 -0.71
C GLN A 54 3.65 36.42 -0.29
N GLU A 55 4.17 36.94 0.81
CA GLU A 55 5.47 36.56 1.38
C GLU A 55 5.49 35.10 1.84
N ALA A 56 4.46 34.66 2.57
CA ALA A 56 4.34 33.30 3.05
C ALA A 56 4.15 32.31 1.88
N GLN A 57 3.33 32.65 0.91
CA GLN A 57 3.13 31.85 -0.30
C GLN A 57 4.42 31.72 -1.12
N ASN A 58 5.13 32.83 -1.34
CA ASN A 58 6.41 32.80 -2.05
C ASN A 58 7.46 31.98 -1.32
N ALA A 59 7.57 32.09 -0.01
CA ALA A 59 8.48 31.29 0.80
C ALA A 59 8.17 29.79 0.70
N TYR A 60 6.90 29.41 0.77
CA TYR A 60 6.45 28.04 0.59
C TYR A 60 6.81 27.49 -0.80
N LEU A 61 6.50 28.23 -1.85
CA LEU A 61 6.79 27.85 -3.23
C LEU A 61 8.30 27.76 -3.49
N GLN A 62 9.09 28.67 -2.95
CA GLN A 62 10.55 28.63 -3.05
C GLN A 62 11.15 27.39 -2.39
N GLN A 63 10.64 26.99 -1.23
CA GLN A 63 11.05 25.72 -0.61
C GLN A 63 10.67 24.51 -1.46
N ALA A 64 9.50 24.51 -2.07
CA ALA A 64 9.02 23.43 -2.93
C ALA A 64 9.82 23.30 -4.23
N GLU A 65 10.38 24.39 -4.75
CA GLU A 65 11.17 24.40 -5.97
C GLU A 65 12.41 23.50 -5.88
N TYR A 66 13.05 23.46 -4.73
CA TYR A 66 14.26 22.63 -4.50
C TYR A 66 13.95 21.20 -4.10
N ARG A 67 12.70 20.85 -3.81
CA ARG A 67 12.32 19.47 -3.48
C ARG A 67 12.38 18.58 -4.72
N ASN A 68 12.84 17.36 -4.54
CA ASN A 68 12.86 16.33 -5.56
C ASN A 68 12.53 14.97 -4.94
N THR A 69 11.29 14.85 -4.48
CA THR A 69 10.80 13.65 -3.83
C THR A 69 10.78 12.48 -4.81
N ASN A 70 11.48 11.42 -4.48
CA ASN A 70 11.42 10.18 -5.23
C ASN A 70 10.33 9.28 -4.65
N TRP A 71 9.12 9.39 -5.21
CA TRP A 71 7.95 8.64 -4.75
C TRP A 71 8.13 7.13 -4.86
N PHE A 72 8.88 6.65 -5.85
CA PHE A 72 9.21 5.22 -5.92
C PHE A 72 10.01 4.77 -4.70
N LYS A 73 11.02 5.52 -4.30
CA LYS A 73 11.79 5.21 -3.08
C LYS A 73 10.95 5.35 -1.81
N GLN A 74 9.97 6.23 -1.79
CA GLN A 74 9.06 6.40 -0.66
C GLN A 74 8.06 5.24 -0.54
N LEU A 75 7.52 4.76 -1.64
CA LEU A 75 6.43 3.79 -1.66
C LEU A 75 6.89 2.35 -1.83
N PHE A 76 8.01 2.13 -2.51
CA PHE A 76 8.48 0.79 -2.85
C PHE A 76 9.72 0.40 -2.04
N SER A 77 9.91 -0.90 -1.89
CA SER A 77 11.09 -1.50 -1.28
C SER A 77 11.51 -2.73 -2.09
N SER A 78 12.80 -3.02 -2.07
CA SER A 78 13.28 -4.29 -2.60
C SER A 78 12.75 -5.43 -1.74
N ALA A 79 12.15 -6.42 -2.38
CA ALA A 79 11.55 -7.56 -1.72
C ALA A 79 12.14 -8.87 -2.26
N ILE A 80 12.45 -9.77 -1.35
CA ILE A 80 12.87 -11.13 -1.69
C ILE A 80 11.87 -12.08 -1.06
N MET A 81 11.07 -12.72 -1.89
CA MET A 81 10.19 -13.79 -1.46
C MET A 81 11.01 -15.03 -1.09
N GLN A 82 10.73 -15.59 0.07
CA GLN A 82 11.36 -16.80 0.56
C GLN A 82 10.31 -17.88 0.78
N ASN A 83 10.62 -19.08 0.33
CA ASN A 83 9.79 -20.26 0.57
C ASN A 83 10.69 -21.39 1.05
N HIS A 84 10.45 -21.84 2.26
CA HIS A 84 11.17 -22.93 2.90
C HIS A 84 10.21 -24.09 3.10
N SER A 85 10.63 -25.29 2.70
CA SER A 85 9.84 -26.49 2.92
C SER A 85 10.72 -27.61 3.43
N VAL A 86 10.16 -28.35 4.36
CA VAL A 86 10.75 -29.61 4.88
C VAL A 86 9.69 -30.68 4.73
N SER A 87 10.11 -31.83 4.24
CA SER A 87 9.26 -32.99 4.12
C SER A 87 9.95 -34.22 4.71
N LEU A 88 9.16 -35.07 5.29
CA LEU A 88 9.56 -36.33 5.84
C LEU A 88 8.68 -37.43 5.26
N SER A 89 9.29 -38.46 4.73
CA SER A 89 8.58 -39.64 4.26
C SER A 89 9.26 -40.89 4.75
N GLY A 90 8.49 -41.90 4.99
CA GLY A 90 9.00 -43.20 5.42
C GLY A 90 7.90 -44.24 5.41
N GLY A 91 8.30 -45.48 5.67
CA GLY A 91 7.32 -46.52 5.71
C GLY A 91 7.92 -47.89 6.06
N THR A 92 7.03 -48.84 6.28
CA THR A 92 7.27 -50.26 6.40
C THR A 92 6.41 -50.99 5.38
N GLU A 93 6.50 -52.30 5.30
CA GLU A 93 5.62 -53.11 4.44
C GLU A 93 4.12 -52.85 4.69
N LYS A 94 3.77 -52.44 5.90
CA LYS A 94 2.36 -52.21 6.31
C LYS A 94 1.98 -50.75 6.47
N SER A 95 2.93 -49.82 6.45
CA SER A 95 2.65 -48.43 6.74
C SER A 95 3.50 -47.50 5.85
N ASN A 96 2.88 -46.52 5.26
CA ASN A 96 3.57 -45.45 4.57
C ASN A 96 3.09 -44.10 5.13
N TYR A 97 4.02 -43.19 5.33
CA TYR A 97 3.70 -41.85 5.79
C TYR A 97 4.50 -40.79 5.03
N TYR A 98 3.86 -39.69 4.85
CA TYR A 98 4.43 -38.45 4.33
C TYR A 98 3.93 -37.28 5.19
N ALA A 99 4.83 -36.43 5.61
CA ALA A 99 4.50 -35.18 6.26
C ALA A 99 5.32 -34.06 5.66
N SER A 100 4.72 -32.87 5.46
CA SER A 100 5.45 -31.70 5.01
C SER A 100 5.01 -30.45 5.76
N LEU A 101 5.98 -29.57 5.98
CA LEU A 101 5.80 -28.24 6.52
C LEU A 101 6.43 -27.24 5.59
N SER A 102 5.69 -26.20 5.22
CA SER A 102 6.24 -25.10 4.43
C SER A 102 5.95 -23.75 5.06
N ALA A 103 6.91 -22.84 4.92
CA ALA A 103 6.82 -21.46 5.37
C ALA A 103 7.19 -20.53 4.20
N MET A 104 6.25 -19.71 3.79
CA MET A 104 6.43 -18.67 2.79
C MET A 104 6.40 -17.30 3.45
N VAL A 105 7.40 -16.49 3.18
CA VAL A 105 7.49 -15.11 3.59
C VAL A 105 7.66 -14.25 2.34
N ASP A 106 6.65 -13.45 2.05
CA ASP A 106 6.66 -12.49 0.97
C ASP A 106 6.53 -11.07 1.57
N PRO A 107 7.62 -10.29 1.63
CA PRO A 107 7.58 -8.93 2.15
C PRO A 107 6.83 -7.96 1.23
N GLY A 108 6.46 -8.39 0.02
CA GLY A 108 5.85 -7.51 -0.97
C GLY A 108 6.83 -6.47 -1.53
N TRP A 109 6.47 -5.85 -2.61
CA TRP A 109 7.30 -4.88 -3.34
C TRP A 109 7.00 -3.42 -3.01
N TYR A 110 5.95 -3.13 -2.27
CA TYR A 110 5.68 -1.81 -1.70
C TYR A 110 5.66 -1.86 -0.18
N LYS A 111 6.01 -0.75 0.45
CA LYS A 111 6.15 -0.66 1.90
C LYS A 111 4.86 -1.06 2.60
N ASP A 112 5.00 -1.68 3.78
CA ASP A 112 3.90 -2.19 4.59
C ASP A 112 3.05 -3.30 3.95
N SER A 113 3.43 -3.84 2.81
CA SER A 113 2.83 -5.06 2.31
C SER A 113 3.64 -6.28 2.77
N LYS A 114 2.95 -7.29 3.27
CA LYS A 114 3.58 -8.55 3.71
C LYS A 114 2.57 -9.69 3.71
N VAL A 115 3.00 -10.85 3.21
CA VAL A 115 2.24 -12.09 3.32
C VAL A 115 3.13 -13.16 3.95
N ASN A 116 2.67 -13.73 5.05
CA ASN A 116 3.25 -14.92 5.63
C ASN A 116 2.25 -16.05 5.49
N ARG A 117 2.69 -17.22 5.02
CA ARG A 117 1.87 -18.42 4.89
C ARG A 117 2.63 -19.63 5.43
N TYR A 118 1.99 -20.34 6.32
CA TYR A 118 2.48 -21.60 6.85
C TYR A 118 1.52 -22.70 6.43
N THR A 119 2.05 -23.77 5.88
CA THR A 119 1.23 -24.90 5.42
C THR A 119 1.79 -26.18 5.99
N VAL A 120 0.91 -27.00 6.50
CA VAL A 120 1.22 -28.36 6.94
C VAL A 120 0.36 -29.34 6.14
N SER A 121 0.96 -30.44 5.71
CA SER A 121 0.22 -31.55 5.11
C SER A 121 0.76 -32.88 5.62
N MET A 122 -0.13 -33.84 5.75
CA MET A 122 0.15 -35.17 6.23
C MET A 122 -0.67 -36.17 5.42
N ASN A 123 -0.03 -37.26 5.02
CA ASN A 123 -0.67 -38.39 4.41
C ASN A 123 -0.07 -39.66 5.02
N MET A 124 -0.92 -40.53 5.53
CA MET A 124 -0.53 -41.79 6.17
C MET A 124 -1.46 -42.90 5.68
N THR A 125 -0.88 -43.98 5.23
CA THR A 125 -1.61 -45.20 4.86
C THR A 125 -1.11 -46.31 5.74
N HIS A 126 -2.03 -47.03 6.36
CA HIS A 126 -1.73 -48.20 7.16
C HIS A 126 -2.59 -49.41 6.75
N HIS A 127 -1.95 -50.49 6.40
CA HIS A 127 -2.60 -51.78 6.10
C HIS A 127 -2.78 -52.56 7.37
N ILE A 128 -4.02 -52.64 7.85
CA ILE A 128 -4.38 -53.36 9.09
C ILE A 128 -4.40 -54.87 8.81
N LEU A 129 -4.97 -55.22 7.66
CA LEU A 129 -5.04 -56.58 7.13
C LEU A 129 -4.72 -56.54 5.64
N ASP A 130 -4.49 -57.68 5.02
CA ASP A 130 -4.18 -57.76 3.58
C ASP A 130 -5.31 -57.18 2.70
N ASN A 131 -6.51 -57.16 3.20
CA ASN A 131 -7.69 -56.62 2.52
C ASN A 131 -8.28 -55.38 3.21
N LEU A 132 -7.62 -54.84 4.24
CA LEU A 132 -8.11 -53.68 4.97
C LEU A 132 -6.99 -52.64 5.17
N SER A 133 -7.18 -51.48 4.61
CA SER A 133 -6.27 -50.33 4.81
C SER A 133 -7.01 -49.09 5.29
N VAL A 134 -6.32 -48.30 6.09
CA VAL A 134 -6.78 -46.98 6.53
C VAL A 134 -5.85 -45.93 5.95
N ASN A 135 -6.46 -44.94 5.34
CA ASN A 135 -5.74 -43.77 4.79
C ASN A 135 -6.18 -42.51 5.54
N LEU A 136 -5.21 -41.83 6.16
CA LEU A 136 -5.39 -40.58 6.87
C LEU A 136 -4.72 -39.47 6.10
N ILE A 137 -5.52 -38.54 5.60
CA ILE A 137 -5.05 -37.35 4.91
C ILE A 137 -5.46 -36.13 5.71
N GLY A 138 -4.49 -35.29 6.05
CA GLY A 138 -4.74 -34.06 6.78
C GLY A 138 -3.88 -32.92 6.26
N GLY A 139 -4.40 -31.71 6.38
CA GLY A 139 -3.66 -30.52 6.00
C GLY A 139 -4.29 -29.26 6.56
N GLY A 140 -3.47 -28.25 6.72
CA GLY A 140 -3.90 -26.94 7.18
C GLY A 140 -2.98 -25.84 6.66
N SER A 141 -3.54 -24.64 6.57
CA SER A 141 -2.80 -23.47 6.17
C SER A 141 -3.19 -22.28 7.04
N TYR A 142 -2.18 -21.57 7.54
CA TYR A 142 -2.34 -20.30 8.22
C TYR A 142 -1.72 -19.19 7.38
N ARG A 143 -2.50 -18.17 7.05
CA ARG A 143 -2.05 -17.01 6.28
C ARG A 143 -2.28 -15.74 7.07
N LYS A 144 -1.22 -14.94 7.22
CA LYS A 144 -1.28 -13.58 7.74
C LYS A 144 -0.86 -12.60 6.64
N GLN A 145 -1.75 -11.69 6.31
CA GLN A 145 -1.49 -10.66 5.33
C GLN A 145 -1.58 -9.29 5.97
N ARG A 146 -0.64 -8.42 5.63
CA ARG A 146 -0.68 -6.99 5.85
C ARG A 146 -0.64 -6.30 4.49
N ALA A 147 -1.53 -5.37 4.27
CA ALA A 147 -1.56 -4.54 3.07
C ALA A 147 -1.82 -3.10 3.50
N PRO A 148 -1.12 -2.11 2.92
CA PRO A 148 -1.46 -0.72 3.13
C PRO A 148 -2.80 -0.40 2.45
N GLY A 149 -3.51 0.56 3.00
CA GLY A 149 -4.80 1.01 2.51
C GLY A 149 -5.92 0.84 3.54
N THR A 150 -7.02 1.51 3.30
CA THR A 150 -8.23 1.38 4.12
C THR A 150 -9.02 0.16 3.65
N LEU A 151 -9.23 -0.79 4.55
CA LEU A 151 -10.12 -1.95 4.32
C LEU A 151 -11.60 -1.58 4.55
N GLY A 152 -12.00 -0.35 4.26
CA GLY A 152 -13.40 0.03 4.24
C GLY A 152 -14.11 -0.71 3.10
N GLN A 153 -14.99 -1.64 3.43
CA GLN A 153 -15.94 -2.20 2.48
C GLN A 153 -17.22 -1.40 2.60
N ASP A 154 -17.52 -0.58 1.61
CA ASP A 154 -18.85 0.01 1.46
C ASP A 154 -19.69 -0.93 0.63
N VAL A 155 -20.78 -1.41 1.23
CA VAL A 155 -21.77 -2.22 0.53
C VAL A 155 -22.84 -1.26 -0.01
N ASP A 156 -22.93 -1.15 -1.33
CA ASP A 156 -24.06 -0.47 -1.95
C ASP A 156 -25.34 -1.26 -1.65
N VAL A 157 -26.17 -0.68 -0.79
CA VAL A 157 -27.40 -1.31 -0.29
C VAL A 157 -28.42 -1.58 -1.40
N VAL A 158 -28.30 -0.89 -2.53
CA VAL A 158 -29.26 -1.00 -3.66
C VAL A 158 -28.83 -2.10 -4.63
N SER A 159 -27.54 -2.17 -4.96
CA SER A 159 -27.02 -3.14 -5.94
C SER A 159 -26.42 -4.39 -5.29
N GLY A 160 -26.19 -4.39 -3.98
CA GLY A 160 -25.49 -5.45 -3.27
C GLY A 160 -24.01 -5.56 -3.65
N GLN A 161 -23.49 -4.63 -4.43
CA GLN A 161 -22.07 -4.61 -4.83
C GLN A 161 -21.21 -4.07 -3.69
N VAL A 162 -20.15 -4.80 -3.42
CA VAL A 162 -19.12 -4.36 -2.49
C VAL A 162 -18.17 -3.43 -3.23
N LYS A 163 -18.24 -2.14 -2.96
CA LYS A 163 -17.21 -1.17 -3.36
C LYS A 163 -16.11 -1.20 -2.32
N ARG A 164 -14.91 -1.51 -2.74
CA ARG A 164 -13.72 -1.22 -1.95
C ARG A 164 -13.38 0.26 -2.13
N ASP A 165 -13.50 1.04 -1.07
CA ASP A 165 -12.89 2.34 -1.04
C ASP A 165 -11.37 2.15 -1.10
N PHE A 166 -10.77 2.52 -2.22
CA PHE A 166 -9.34 2.61 -2.48
C PHE A 166 -8.55 1.30 -2.52
N ASP A 167 -8.52 0.69 -3.69
CA ASP A 167 -7.28 0.10 -4.16
C ASP A 167 -6.36 1.24 -4.67
N ILE A 168 -5.65 1.92 -3.76
CA ILE A 168 -4.60 2.86 -4.17
C ILE A 168 -3.57 2.03 -4.91
N ASN A 169 -3.45 2.26 -6.22
CA ASN A 169 -2.35 1.71 -6.98
C ASN A 169 -1.09 2.53 -6.67
N PRO A 170 -0.15 2.04 -5.86
CA PRO A 170 1.03 2.81 -5.46
C PRO A 170 1.92 3.18 -6.63
N TYR A 171 1.87 2.40 -7.71
CA TYR A 171 2.62 2.70 -8.93
C TYR A 171 2.06 3.92 -9.66
N SER A 172 0.74 3.97 -9.84
CA SER A 172 0.07 5.14 -10.42
C SER A 172 0.31 6.39 -9.57
N TYR A 173 0.23 6.24 -8.24
CA TYR A 173 0.51 7.32 -7.31
C TYR A 173 1.95 7.84 -7.44
N ALA A 174 2.95 6.95 -7.51
CA ALA A 174 4.36 7.32 -7.67
C ALA A 174 4.64 8.06 -8.99
N LEU A 175 3.89 7.72 -10.07
CA LEU A 175 4.03 8.38 -11.37
C LEU A 175 3.36 9.76 -11.43
N ASN A 176 2.19 9.89 -10.82
CA ASN A 176 1.33 11.06 -10.99
C ASN A 176 1.55 12.13 -9.92
N THR A 177 2.12 11.76 -8.76
CA THR A 177 2.33 12.71 -7.67
C THR A 177 3.52 13.62 -7.93
N SER A 178 3.34 14.92 -7.72
CA SER A 178 4.38 15.92 -7.92
C SER A 178 5.60 15.67 -7.02
N ARG A 179 6.79 15.70 -7.61
CA ARG A 179 8.06 15.59 -6.87
C ARG A 179 8.37 16.78 -5.98
N ALA A 180 7.68 17.89 -6.16
CA ALA A 180 7.83 19.08 -5.33
C ALA A 180 7.06 18.99 -4.00
N LEU A 181 6.20 17.96 -3.82
CA LEU A 181 5.52 17.69 -2.56
C LEU A 181 6.45 17.02 -1.54
N ASP A 182 6.27 17.41 -0.28
CA ASP A 182 6.98 16.81 0.84
C ASP A 182 6.21 15.57 1.34
N PRO A 183 6.82 14.37 1.36
CA PRO A 183 6.15 13.16 1.80
C PRO A 183 5.71 13.19 3.27
N TYR A 184 6.36 14.00 4.10
CA TYR A 184 6.05 14.09 5.54
C TYR A 184 4.92 15.06 5.88
N THR A 185 4.62 16.00 5.00
CA THR A 185 3.52 16.97 5.18
C THR A 185 2.28 16.63 4.38
N TYR A 186 2.37 15.59 3.54
CA TYR A 186 1.28 15.20 2.66
C TYR A 186 0.31 14.19 3.32
N TYR A 187 0.79 13.49 4.34
CA TYR A 187 0.00 12.49 5.10
C TYR A 187 -0.33 12.98 6.50
#